data_830b5173e4631058ab1f536044b00777
#
_entry.id   830b5173e4631058ab1f536044b00777
#
_cell.length_a   1.000
_cell.length_b   1.000
_cell.length_c   1.000
_cell.angle_alpha   90.00
_cell.angle_beta   90.00
_cell.angle_gamma   90.00
#
_symmetry.space_group_name_H-M   'P 1'
#
loop_
_entity.id
_entity.type
_entity.pdbx_description
1 polymer ?
#
loop_
_entity_poly.entity_id
_entity_poly.type
_entity_poly.pdbx_seq_one_letter_code
_entity_poly.pdbx_strand_id
1 'polypeptide(L)'
;MKTCHFYTIVALLIMWPAEAYSQINCITDPPLPPVFTSVSVQPETGNTLFTWTLSPSPGIAAYIIYTYKNGDGIALDTIRDPLATSYTLSSTATKYFSVSYVVAAMRLPRCTSIFSNVLNSVFEEVSIDTCLRKINVSWNSYPSFPMKVTGYSVLMSVNGGSYTEAENVSPGDTAFTLNDFTINAQYCFIIRANLEGGKFSSSNKSCISTKMQRPPQWINADQATINSSGNVALSFTIDPSSEITHFSLERKSGSSASFQEISKPVSVNSSVHYTDIQADNKIINFYRLSALNSCNLPVVVSNPASNIVLSLERTGDNINLSWNQYRKWLGTISSYKLFANTGKGYEEKAEIAETDTVYQIGYQQIMFEVTSDRVCFYIVASENSNPYEISGESKSSESCTNPTEVITVPNVFTPNNDLKNDLFRPVLSFTPLDYHLIITDTHSKVLFETRDFMAEWDGTINGYHEPQGVCLWYLKLTTPSGRKISRTGTLTVLRNH
;
A
#
# COMPACT_ATOMS: atom_id res chain seq x y z
N MET A 1 102.21 -16.07 93.30
CA MET A 1 101.06 -16.68 93.91
C MET A 1 99.84 -15.91 93.46
N LYS A 2 99.19 -16.38 92.48
CA LYS A 2 97.91 -15.78 91.97
C LYS A 2 96.96 -16.92 91.71
N THR A 3 95.92 -16.95 92.41
CA THR A 3 94.81 -17.92 92.32
C THR A 3 93.89 -17.57 91.20
N CYS A 4 93.65 -18.57 90.35
CA CYS A 4 92.75 -18.43 89.22
C CYS A 4 91.38 -19.04 89.64
N HIS A 5 90.32 -18.25 89.54
CA HIS A 5 88.92 -18.72 89.78
C HIS A 5 88.29 -19.12 88.47
N PHE A 6 87.81 -20.36 88.38
CA PHE A 6 86.98 -20.86 87.29
C PHE A 6 85.51 -20.56 87.59
N TYR A 7 84.89 -19.79 86.73
CA TYR A 7 83.41 -19.61 86.70
C TYR A 7 82.80 -20.61 85.69
N THR A 8 81.98 -21.51 86.15
CA THR A 8 81.21 -22.42 85.35
C THR A 8 79.94 -21.73 84.93
N ILE A 9 79.76 -21.48 83.60
CA ILE A 9 78.54 -20.96 83.00
C ILE A 9 77.65 -22.14 82.65
N VAL A 10 76.49 -22.28 83.31
CA VAL A 10 75.41 -23.21 82.98
C VAL A 10 74.57 -22.52 81.90
N ALA A 11 74.70 -22.98 80.65
CA ALA A 11 73.82 -22.53 79.53
C ALA A 11 72.50 -23.28 79.63
N LEU A 12 71.42 -22.59 79.94
CA LEU A 12 70.02 -23.08 79.81
C LEU A 12 69.65 -23.07 78.36
N LEU A 13 69.58 -24.27 77.75
CA LEU A 13 68.99 -24.48 76.42
C LEU A 13 67.47 -24.41 76.53
N ILE A 14 66.90 -23.25 76.16
CA ILE A 14 65.46 -23.12 75.91
C ILE A 14 65.14 -23.79 74.55
N MET A 15 64.59 -25.00 74.62
CA MET A 15 63.96 -25.65 73.40
C MET A 15 62.63 -24.91 73.09
N TRP A 16 62.64 -24.07 72.10
CA TRP A 16 61.38 -23.68 71.43
C TRP A 16 60.87 -24.85 70.65
N PRO A 17 59.56 -25.20 70.72
CA PRO A 17 59.00 -26.19 69.83
C PRO A 17 59.10 -25.62 68.44
N ALA A 18 59.86 -26.31 67.56
CA ALA A 18 59.83 -26.04 66.13
C ALA A 18 58.44 -26.52 65.63
N GLU A 19 57.55 -25.59 65.44
CA GLU A 19 56.34 -25.91 64.65
C GLU A 19 56.82 -26.40 63.31
N ALA A 20 56.64 -27.70 63.07
CA ALA A 20 56.86 -28.33 61.79
C ALA A 20 55.83 -27.80 60.79
N TYR A 21 56.18 -26.71 60.11
CA TYR A 21 55.46 -26.31 58.93
C TYR A 21 55.57 -27.48 57.89
N SER A 22 54.56 -28.28 57.84
CA SER A 22 54.40 -29.26 56.76
C SER A 22 54.55 -28.51 55.43
N GLN A 23 55.65 -28.73 54.71
CA GLN A 23 55.80 -28.22 53.36
C GLN A 23 54.70 -28.82 52.49
N ILE A 24 53.63 -28.02 52.20
CA ILE A 24 52.54 -28.43 51.33
C ILE A 24 53.13 -28.61 49.92
N ASN A 25 53.25 -29.88 49.52
CA ASN A 25 53.75 -30.20 48.18
C ASN A 25 52.62 -30.06 47.20
N CYS A 26 52.66 -29.04 46.34
CA CYS A 26 51.67 -28.73 45.34
C CYS A 26 51.44 -29.82 44.26
N ILE A 27 52.43 -30.72 44.11
CA ILE A 27 52.35 -31.84 43.17
C ILE A 27 51.50 -32.98 43.75
N THR A 28 51.61 -33.22 45.05
CA THR A 28 50.96 -34.34 45.75
C THR A 28 49.68 -33.96 46.46
N ASP A 29 49.49 -32.66 46.82
CA ASP A 29 48.30 -32.13 47.51
C ASP A 29 47.87 -30.76 46.92
N PRO A 30 47.43 -30.68 45.68
CA PRO A 30 46.87 -29.47 45.13
C PRO A 30 45.57 -29.09 45.83
N PRO A 31 45.20 -27.80 45.95
CA PRO A 31 43.93 -27.45 46.53
C PRO A 31 42.76 -27.94 45.66
N LEU A 32 41.65 -28.19 46.31
CA LEU A 32 40.41 -28.53 45.60
C LEU A 32 39.83 -27.28 44.94
N PRO A 33 39.25 -27.35 43.75
CA PRO A 33 38.65 -26.21 43.08
C PRO A 33 37.40 -25.71 43.82
N PRO A 34 37.10 -24.42 43.72
CA PRO A 34 35.78 -23.89 44.13
C PRO A 34 34.68 -24.42 43.21
N VAL A 35 33.44 -24.39 43.66
CA VAL A 35 32.29 -24.58 42.78
C VAL A 35 31.88 -23.24 42.19
N PHE A 36 31.99 -23.05 40.87
CA PHE A 36 31.60 -21.84 40.17
C PHE A 36 30.09 -21.82 40.03
N THR A 37 29.39 -20.87 40.68
CA THR A 37 27.93 -20.89 40.83
C THR A 37 27.19 -20.00 39.84
N SER A 38 27.74 -18.85 39.45
CA SER A 38 27.11 -18.04 38.39
C SER A 38 28.10 -17.13 37.68
N VAL A 39 27.73 -16.85 36.42
CA VAL A 39 28.31 -15.79 35.57
C VAL A 39 27.14 -14.93 35.08
N SER A 40 27.09 -13.67 35.46
CA SER A 40 26.01 -12.74 35.08
C SER A 40 26.60 -11.46 34.51
N VAL A 41 26.06 -11.02 33.36
CA VAL A 41 26.46 -9.73 32.77
C VAL A 41 25.61 -8.64 33.38
N GLN A 42 26.23 -7.50 33.69
CA GLN A 42 25.52 -6.26 34.05
C GLN A 42 25.09 -5.59 32.75
N PRO A 43 23.80 -5.53 32.41
CA PRO A 43 23.36 -5.15 31.05
C PRO A 43 23.78 -3.73 30.62
N GLU A 44 23.84 -2.80 31.59
CA GLU A 44 24.17 -1.39 31.29
C GLU A 44 25.66 -1.16 31.05
N THR A 45 26.53 -1.82 31.84
CA THR A 45 27.97 -1.64 31.79
C THR A 45 28.69 -2.67 30.93
N GLY A 46 28.13 -3.88 30.84
CA GLY A 46 28.77 -5.06 30.23
C GLY A 46 29.78 -5.73 31.18
N ASN A 47 29.92 -5.23 32.44
CA ASN A 47 30.76 -5.90 33.44
C ASN A 47 30.21 -7.29 33.75
N THR A 48 31.12 -8.20 34.09
CA THR A 48 30.73 -9.58 34.37
C THR A 48 30.91 -9.85 35.87
N LEU A 49 29.80 -10.23 36.53
CA LEU A 49 29.77 -10.65 37.93
C LEU A 49 29.93 -12.17 37.97
N PHE A 50 30.93 -12.62 38.69
CA PHE A 50 31.19 -14.02 38.97
C PHE A 50 30.83 -14.32 40.42
N THR A 51 30.29 -15.53 40.69
CA THR A 51 30.08 -16.02 42.06
C THR A 51 30.53 -17.48 42.16
N TRP A 52 31.13 -17.84 43.31
CA TRP A 52 31.59 -19.22 43.59
C TRP A 52 31.48 -19.56 45.08
N THR A 53 31.56 -20.84 45.41
CA THR A 53 31.75 -21.27 46.82
C THR A 53 33.20 -21.20 47.18
N LEU A 54 33.51 -21.07 48.44
CA LEU A 54 34.89 -21.20 48.92
C LEU A 54 35.45 -22.57 48.58
N SER A 55 36.75 -22.65 48.27
CA SER A 55 37.44 -23.93 48.16
C SER A 55 37.37 -24.66 49.51
N PRO A 56 37.06 -25.99 49.50
CA PRO A 56 37.05 -26.74 50.76
C PRO A 56 38.44 -26.99 51.36
N SER A 57 39.52 -26.70 50.63
CA SER A 57 40.87 -26.86 51.06
C SER A 57 41.32 -25.73 51.99
N PRO A 58 42.09 -26.04 53.09
CA PRO A 58 42.64 -25.06 53.95
C PRO A 58 43.81 -24.29 53.30
N GLY A 59 44.13 -23.10 53.84
CA GLY A 59 45.26 -22.31 53.42
C GLY A 59 45.16 -21.66 52.04
N ILE A 60 43.96 -21.44 51.52
CA ILE A 60 43.75 -20.68 50.29
C ILE A 60 44.16 -19.23 50.54
N ALA A 61 44.87 -18.65 49.58
CA ALA A 61 45.34 -17.27 49.62
C ALA A 61 44.69 -16.37 48.59
N ALA A 62 44.18 -16.97 47.47
CA ALA A 62 43.57 -16.22 46.40
C ALA A 62 42.69 -17.12 45.52
N TYR A 63 41.86 -16.50 44.68
CA TYR A 63 41.14 -17.11 43.55
C TYR A 63 41.58 -16.45 42.25
N ILE A 64 41.71 -17.25 41.18
CA ILE A 64 42.08 -16.75 39.85
C ILE A 64 40.93 -17.06 38.91
N ILE A 65 40.46 -16.03 38.17
CA ILE A 65 39.44 -16.17 37.12
C ILE A 65 40.14 -16.28 35.79
N TYR A 66 39.69 -17.22 34.96
CA TYR A 66 40.20 -17.45 33.62
C TYR A 66 39.07 -17.38 32.59
N THR A 67 39.36 -16.89 31.36
CA THR A 67 38.59 -17.31 30.17
C THR A 67 39.00 -18.75 29.87
N TYR A 68 38.01 -19.53 29.38
CA TYR A 68 38.23 -20.96 29.13
C TYR A 68 37.84 -21.32 27.68
N LYS A 69 38.77 -21.99 26.97
CA LYS A 69 38.49 -22.46 25.61
C LYS A 69 39.27 -23.74 25.32
N ASN A 70 38.55 -24.80 24.94
CA ASN A 70 39.11 -26.07 24.49
C ASN A 70 40.12 -26.74 25.49
N GLY A 71 39.89 -26.59 26.80
CA GLY A 71 40.78 -27.16 27.80
C GLY A 71 41.79 -26.14 28.39
N ASP A 72 42.05 -25.04 27.72
CA ASP A 72 43.01 -24.01 28.13
C ASP A 72 42.35 -22.83 28.81
N GLY A 73 43.00 -22.32 29.84
CA GLY A 73 42.58 -21.11 30.58
C GLY A 73 43.58 -19.99 30.44
N ILE A 74 43.09 -18.81 30.08
CA ILE A 74 43.89 -17.56 30.11
C ILE A 74 43.46 -16.77 31.34
N ALA A 75 44.41 -16.52 32.27
CA ALA A 75 44.15 -15.80 33.52
C ALA A 75 43.74 -14.33 33.18
N LEU A 76 42.64 -13.92 33.80
CA LEU A 76 42.09 -12.56 33.65
C LEU A 76 42.47 -11.69 34.88
N ASP A 77 42.25 -12.25 36.10
CA ASP A 77 42.52 -11.54 37.32
C ASP A 77 42.76 -12.50 38.49
N THR A 78 43.43 -11.98 39.55
CA THR A 78 43.74 -12.72 40.78
C THR A 78 43.20 -11.97 41.98
N ILE A 79 42.21 -12.54 42.64
CA ILE A 79 41.51 -12.01 43.82
C ILE A 79 42.23 -12.48 45.07
N ARG A 80 43.04 -11.63 45.69
CA ARG A 80 43.88 -11.93 46.89
C ARG A 80 43.09 -11.81 48.19
N ASP A 81 41.90 -12.36 48.19
CA ASP A 81 41.06 -12.48 49.38
C ASP A 81 40.61 -13.95 49.47
N PRO A 82 41.04 -14.71 50.49
CA PRO A 82 40.70 -16.10 50.67
C PRO A 82 39.21 -16.36 50.99
N LEU A 83 38.49 -15.34 51.40
CA LEU A 83 37.08 -15.37 51.75
C LEU A 83 36.17 -14.85 50.61
N ALA A 84 36.75 -14.40 49.51
CA ALA A 84 35.98 -13.90 48.39
C ALA A 84 35.13 -14.99 47.76
N THR A 85 33.84 -14.77 47.58
CA THR A 85 32.85 -15.61 46.89
C THR A 85 32.25 -14.93 45.69
N SER A 86 32.65 -13.70 45.38
CA SER A 86 32.21 -12.98 44.19
C SER A 86 33.27 -12.01 43.71
N TYR A 87 33.22 -11.66 42.45
CA TYR A 87 34.08 -10.66 41.83
C TYR A 87 33.42 -10.07 40.59
N THR A 88 33.61 -8.76 40.36
CA THR A 88 33.13 -8.10 39.14
C THR A 88 34.32 -7.71 38.29
N LEU A 89 34.38 -8.30 37.10
CA LEU A 89 35.35 -7.97 36.09
C LEU A 89 34.83 -6.84 35.19
N SER A 90 35.58 -5.75 35.09
CA SER A 90 35.30 -4.69 34.13
C SER A 90 35.80 -5.11 32.75
N SER A 91 34.93 -5.75 31.97
CA SER A 91 35.24 -6.22 30.64
C SER A 91 34.05 -5.97 29.72
N THR A 92 34.31 -5.60 28.47
CA THR A 92 33.27 -5.39 27.46
C THR A 92 33.07 -6.59 26.52
N ALA A 93 33.87 -7.67 26.65
CA ALA A 93 33.83 -8.83 25.77
C ALA A 93 32.45 -9.48 25.74
N THR A 94 31.78 -9.61 26.90
CA THR A 94 30.43 -10.18 27.04
C THR A 94 29.31 -9.37 26.40
N LYS A 95 29.59 -8.15 25.90
CA LYS A 95 28.67 -7.37 25.06
C LYS A 95 28.59 -7.87 23.63
N TYR A 96 29.58 -8.61 23.15
CA TYR A 96 29.73 -8.94 21.74
C TYR A 96 29.61 -10.44 21.45
N PHE A 97 29.87 -11.29 22.48
CA PHE A 97 29.77 -12.75 22.36
C PHE A 97 29.70 -13.43 23.72
N SER A 98 29.23 -14.67 23.74
CA SER A 98 29.28 -15.51 24.93
C SER A 98 30.71 -15.91 25.25
N VAL A 99 31.11 -15.76 26.53
CA VAL A 99 32.45 -16.12 27.02
C VAL A 99 32.31 -17.18 28.09
N SER A 100 33.14 -18.24 27.98
CA SER A 100 33.25 -19.31 28.99
C SER A 100 34.31 -18.94 30.00
N TYR A 101 34.03 -19.21 31.26
CA TYR A 101 34.92 -18.92 32.39
C TYR A 101 35.06 -20.10 33.32
N VAL A 102 36.21 -20.15 34.03
CA VAL A 102 36.50 -21.06 35.12
C VAL A 102 37.22 -20.31 36.24
N VAL A 103 37.14 -20.82 37.45
CA VAL A 103 37.84 -20.29 38.63
C VAL A 103 38.75 -21.36 39.18
N ALA A 104 39.94 -20.97 39.63
CA ALA A 104 40.86 -21.84 40.42
C ALA A 104 41.19 -21.22 41.76
N ALA A 105 41.34 -22.05 42.77
CA ALA A 105 41.84 -21.65 44.07
C ALA A 105 43.37 -21.71 44.11
N MET A 106 44.05 -20.78 44.80
CA MET A 106 45.50 -20.72 44.90
C MET A 106 45.96 -20.64 46.35
N ARG A 107 46.90 -21.52 46.71
CA ARG A 107 47.75 -21.41 47.94
C ARG A 107 49.06 -20.70 47.61
N LEU A 108 49.67 -20.05 48.56
CA LEU A 108 51.00 -19.49 48.39
C LEU A 108 52.06 -20.54 48.75
N PRO A 109 53.21 -20.58 48.01
CA PRO A 109 53.53 -19.83 46.81
C PRO A 109 53.21 -20.64 45.49
N ARG A 110 52.27 -20.17 44.69
CA ARG A 110 51.98 -20.65 43.32
C ARG A 110 51.37 -22.05 43.19
N CYS A 111 50.70 -22.57 44.20
CA CYS A 111 49.99 -23.81 44.15
C CYS A 111 48.50 -23.59 43.77
N THR A 112 48.09 -23.89 42.54
CA THR A 112 46.71 -23.71 42.04
C THR A 112 45.98 -25.05 41.97
N SER A 113 44.67 -25.01 42.19
CA SER A 113 43.77 -26.14 41.94
C SER A 113 43.63 -26.43 40.42
N ILE A 114 43.05 -27.54 40.06
CA ILE A 114 42.44 -27.71 38.78
C ILE A 114 41.32 -26.67 38.60
N PHE A 115 40.83 -26.50 37.38
CA PHE A 115 39.73 -25.59 37.10
C PHE A 115 38.41 -26.07 37.72
N SER A 116 37.55 -25.12 38.08
CA SER A 116 36.16 -25.34 38.48
C SER A 116 35.34 -25.93 37.31
N ASN A 117 34.05 -26.20 37.57
CA ASN A 117 33.08 -26.33 36.46
C ASN A 117 33.10 -25.10 35.58
N VAL A 118 32.82 -25.33 34.28
CA VAL A 118 32.74 -24.22 33.27
C VAL A 118 31.36 -23.60 33.29
N LEU A 119 31.30 -22.29 33.34
CA LEU A 119 30.10 -21.51 33.08
C LEU A 119 30.35 -20.52 31.94
N ASN A 120 29.35 -20.23 31.14
CA ASN A 120 29.40 -19.19 30.09
C ASN A 120 28.40 -18.09 30.35
N SER A 121 28.75 -16.88 29.93
CA SER A 121 27.79 -15.76 29.95
C SER A 121 26.61 -16.02 29.01
N VAL A 122 25.43 -15.55 29.39
CA VAL A 122 24.32 -15.44 28.44
C VAL A 122 24.64 -14.28 27.50
N PHE A 123 24.57 -14.54 26.22
CA PHE A 123 24.69 -13.54 25.16
C PHE A 123 23.45 -13.58 24.30
N GLU A 124 22.79 -12.43 24.15
CA GLU A 124 21.59 -12.32 23.32
C GLU A 124 21.85 -11.46 22.10
N GLU A 125 21.18 -11.80 21.02
CA GLU A 125 21.16 -11.07 19.76
C GLU A 125 19.72 -10.74 19.39
N VAL A 126 19.52 -9.52 18.85
CA VAL A 126 18.23 -9.05 18.37
C VAL A 126 18.31 -8.73 16.88
N SER A 127 17.29 -9.13 16.14
CA SER A 127 17.12 -8.81 14.73
C SER A 127 15.68 -8.43 14.44
N ILE A 128 15.45 -7.67 13.34
CA ILE A 128 14.13 -7.25 12.92
C ILE A 128 13.84 -7.75 11.50
N ASP A 129 12.67 -8.33 11.34
CA ASP A 129 12.07 -8.55 10.04
C ASP A 129 10.98 -7.49 9.81
N THR A 130 11.32 -6.48 9.03
CA THR A 130 10.40 -5.36 8.73
C THR A 130 9.25 -5.78 7.83
N CYS A 131 9.42 -6.88 7.08
CA CYS A 131 8.42 -7.40 6.14
C CYS A 131 7.31 -8.15 6.86
N LEU A 132 7.70 -9.01 7.79
CA LEU A 132 6.76 -9.76 8.63
C LEU A 132 6.37 -9.02 9.91
N ARG A 133 6.94 -7.84 10.16
CA ARG A 133 6.75 -7.05 11.37
C ARG A 133 7.06 -7.82 12.65
N LYS A 134 8.24 -8.47 12.66
CA LYS A 134 8.68 -9.31 13.77
C LYS A 134 10.04 -8.84 14.28
N ILE A 135 10.21 -8.84 15.58
CA ILE A 135 11.52 -8.74 16.24
C ILE A 135 11.84 -10.14 16.76
N ASN A 136 12.98 -10.68 16.35
CA ASN A 136 13.49 -11.96 16.80
C ASN A 136 14.62 -11.72 17.77
N VAL A 137 14.54 -12.35 18.94
CA VAL A 137 15.56 -12.34 19.99
C VAL A 137 16.03 -13.78 20.16
N SER A 138 17.34 -14.00 20.15
CA SER A 138 17.93 -15.31 20.36
C SER A 138 19.10 -15.23 21.34
N TRP A 139 19.38 -16.32 22.06
CA TRP A 139 20.48 -16.38 23.04
C TRP A 139 21.07 -17.79 23.13
N ASN A 140 22.28 -17.89 23.70
CA ASN A 140 22.85 -19.19 23.99
C ASN A 140 22.28 -19.77 25.30
N SER A 141 22.15 -21.08 25.37
CA SER A 141 21.74 -21.75 26.62
C SER A 141 22.75 -21.53 27.74
N TYR A 142 22.24 -21.34 28.97
CA TYR A 142 23.04 -21.27 30.17
C TYR A 142 23.24 -22.66 30.76
N PRO A 143 24.46 -23.04 31.27
CA PRO A 143 24.70 -24.33 31.83
C PRO A 143 23.83 -24.65 33.07
N SER A 144 23.24 -25.84 33.11
CA SER A 144 22.37 -26.29 34.21
C SER A 144 23.12 -26.98 35.33
N PHE A 145 24.40 -26.70 35.53
CA PHE A 145 25.22 -27.19 36.62
C PHE A 145 26.16 -26.06 37.11
N PRO A 146 26.32 -25.82 38.39
CA PRO A 146 25.81 -26.58 39.55
C PRO A 146 24.37 -26.25 39.92
N MET A 147 23.76 -25.22 39.33
CA MET A 147 22.37 -24.82 39.55
C MET A 147 21.51 -25.10 38.32
N LYS A 148 20.35 -25.68 38.56
CA LYS A 148 19.41 -26.01 37.46
C LYS A 148 18.81 -24.70 36.91
N VAL A 149 18.79 -24.58 35.58
CA VAL A 149 18.01 -23.55 34.88
C VAL A 149 16.55 -23.95 34.91
N THR A 150 15.69 -23.07 35.40
CA THR A 150 14.23 -23.27 35.51
C THR A 150 13.45 -22.63 34.33
N GLY A 151 14.06 -21.72 33.60
CA GLY A 151 13.50 -21.04 32.44
C GLY A 151 14.28 -19.78 32.11
N TYR A 152 13.79 -19.02 31.13
CA TYR A 152 14.33 -17.71 30.81
C TYR A 152 13.22 -16.65 30.81
N SER A 153 13.46 -15.52 31.48
CA SER A 153 12.61 -14.34 31.39
C SER A 153 13.16 -13.41 30.32
N VAL A 154 12.32 -13.06 29.34
CA VAL A 154 12.61 -12.03 28.33
C VAL A 154 12.14 -10.67 28.86
N LEU A 155 13.08 -9.79 29.16
CA LEU A 155 12.79 -8.44 29.63
C LEU A 155 12.88 -7.48 28.44
N MET A 156 11.90 -6.61 28.31
CA MET A 156 11.79 -5.64 27.21
C MET A 156 11.58 -4.22 27.75
N SER A 157 12.24 -3.27 27.11
CA SER A 157 12.04 -1.82 27.29
C SER A 157 11.75 -1.19 25.94
N VAL A 158 10.81 -0.22 25.92
CA VAL A 158 10.45 0.53 24.73
C VAL A 158 10.77 2.01 24.97
N ASN A 159 11.49 2.64 24.04
CA ASN A 159 11.88 4.05 24.05
C ASN A 159 12.55 4.50 25.37
N GLY A 160 13.38 3.63 25.96
CA GLY A 160 14.09 3.92 27.20
C GLY A 160 13.21 3.85 28.46
N GLY A 161 12.00 3.33 28.37
CA GLY A 161 11.14 3.06 29.52
C GLY A 161 11.68 1.96 30.43
N SER A 162 10.98 1.68 31.52
CA SER A 162 11.33 0.60 32.46
C SER A 162 11.26 -0.76 31.74
N TYR A 163 12.14 -1.69 32.14
CA TYR A 163 12.08 -3.06 31.69
C TYR A 163 10.89 -3.78 32.33
N THR A 164 10.08 -4.41 31.49
CA THR A 164 8.98 -5.29 31.88
C THR A 164 9.22 -6.68 31.32
N GLU A 165 8.70 -7.70 31.98
CA GLU A 165 8.75 -9.08 31.47
C GLU A 165 7.78 -9.20 30.29
N ALA A 166 8.33 -9.49 29.11
CA ALA A 166 7.55 -9.72 27.89
C ALA A 166 7.09 -11.17 27.79
N GLU A 167 7.94 -12.13 28.20
CA GLU A 167 7.66 -13.57 28.13
C GLU A 167 8.53 -14.34 29.12
N ASN A 168 8.01 -15.50 29.57
CA ASN A 168 8.76 -16.55 30.25
C ASN A 168 8.79 -17.80 29.39
N VAL A 169 9.97 -18.26 29.03
CA VAL A 169 10.14 -19.44 28.16
C VAL A 169 10.79 -20.60 28.91
N SER A 170 10.57 -21.79 28.39
CA SER A 170 11.08 -23.05 29.00
C SER A 170 12.61 -23.10 28.98
N PRO A 171 13.24 -23.88 29.85
CA PRO A 171 14.71 -24.00 29.90
C PRO A 171 15.39 -24.47 28.60
N GLY A 172 14.63 -25.16 27.73
CA GLY A 172 15.11 -25.64 26.43
C GLY A 172 15.01 -24.63 25.30
N ASP A 173 14.24 -23.54 25.50
CA ASP A 173 14.02 -22.53 24.49
C ASP A 173 15.08 -21.44 24.58
N THR A 174 15.62 -21.04 23.44
CA THR A 174 16.67 -20.01 23.32
C THR A 174 16.31 -18.94 22.29
N ALA A 175 15.02 -18.76 22.03
CA ALA A 175 14.51 -17.75 21.12
C ALA A 175 13.15 -17.22 21.58
N PHE A 176 12.87 -15.97 21.23
CA PHE A 176 11.59 -15.28 21.41
C PHE A 176 11.30 -14.44 20.18
N THR A 177 10.02 -14.35 19.78
CA THR A 177 9.58 -13.50 18.67
C THR A 177 8.48 -12.57 19.16
N LEU A 178 8.74 -11.27 19.09
CA LEU A 178 7.73 -10.24 19.29
C LEU A 178 7.03 -9.98 17.95
N ASN A 179 5.71 -10.19 17.91
CA ASN A 179 4.86 -9.84 16.80
C ASN A 179 4.24 -8.45 17.06
N ASP A 180 3.94 -7.69 15.99
CA ASP A 180 3.25 -6.40 16.04
C ASP A 180 3.90 -5.35 16.94
N PHE A 181 5.08 -4.91 16.56
CA PHE A 181 5.77 -3.82 17.22
C PHE A 181 5.27 -2.43 16.76
N THR A 182 5.44 -1.41 17.58
CA THR A 182 5.24 0.00 17.23
C THR A 182 6.35 0.47 16.29
N ILE A 183 5.99 1.10 15.18
CA ILE A 183 6.96 1.68 14.23
C ILE A 183 7.63 2.93 14.83
N ASN A 184 8.86 3.22 14.39
CA ASN A 184 9.66 4.36 14.83
C ASN A 184 9.91 4.39 16.35
N ALA A 185 10.01 3.20 16.97
CA ALA A 185 10.36 3.00 18.36
C ALA A 185 11.70 2.27 18.51
N GLN A 186 12.33 2.41 19.67
CA GLN A 186 13.51 1.64 20.06
C GLN A 186 13.08 0.54 21.04
N TYR A 187 13.39 -0.71 20.73
CA TYR A 187 13.18 -1.85 21.60
C TYR A 187 14.51 -2.34 22.11
N CYS A 188 14.63 -2.52 23.42
CA CYS A 188 15.82 -3.08 24.07
C CYS A 188 15.42 -4.34 24.84
N PHE A 189 16.27 -5.37 24.77
CA PHE A 189 16.03 -6.65 25.39
C PHE A 189 17.16 -7.02 26.35
N ILE A 190 16.82 -7.81 27.37
CA ILE A 190 17.73 -8.45 28.31
C ILE A 190 17.14 -9.84 28.60
N ILE A 191 17.95 -10.88 28.52
CA ILE A 191 17.57 -12.22 28.89
C ILE A 191 18.05 -12.54 30.29
N ARG A 192 17.18 -13.09 31.13
CA ARG A 192 17.55 -13.65 32.43
C ARG A 192 17.37 -15.18 32.42
N ALA A 193 18.45 -15.91 32.54
CA ALA A 193 18.38 -17.33 32.89
C ALA A 193 17.96 -17.43 34.36
N ASN A 194 16.79 -17.96 34.62
CA ASN A 194 16.27 -18.18 35.97
C ASN A 194 16.85 -19.47 36.51
N LEU A 195 17.47 -19.39 37.71
CA LEU A 195 18.16 -20.49 38.32
C LEU A 195 17.43 -20.97 39.56
N GLU A 196 17.67 -22.22 39.93
CA GLU A 196 17.17 -22.81 41.17
C GLU A 196 17.51 -21.96 42.39
N GLY A 197 16.56 -21.87 43.34
CA GLY A 197 16.72 -21.03 44.55
C GLY A 197 16.48 -19.52 44.32
N GLY A 198 15.81 -19.13 43.23
CA GLY A 198 15.42 -17.74 42.94
C GLY A 198 16.58 -16.84 42.48
N LYS A 199 17.72 -17.45 42.14
CA LYS A 199 18.86 -16.74 41.54
C LYS A 199 18.65 -16.57 40.02
N PHE A 200 19.44 -15.69 39.41
CA PHE A 200 19.40 -15.51 37.95
C PHE A 200 20.77 -15.08 37.39
N SER A 201 20.94 -15.27 36.11
CA SER A 201 22.03 -14.76 35.30
C SER A 201 21.50 -13.90 34.18
N SER A 202 21.97 -12.65 34.05
CA SER A 202 21.53 -11.76 32.98
C SER A 202 22.49 -11.76 31.80
N SER A 203 21.96 -11.53 30.62
CA SER A 203 22.69 -11.32 29.35
C SER A 203 23.25 -9.90 29.25
N ASN A 204 23.92 -9.62 28.13
CA ASN A 204 24.08 -8.29 27.58
C ASN A 204 22.72 -7.64 27.34
N LYS A 205 22.72 -6.33 27.05
CA LYS A 205 21.60 -5.54 26.54
C LYS A 205 21.79 -5.31 25.07
N SER A 206 20.81 -5.68 24.25
CA SER A 206 20.78 -5.34 22.83
C SER A 206 19.54 -4.53 22.49
N CYS A 207 19.69 -3.58 21.59
CA CYS A 207 18.61 -2.69 21.17
C CYS A 207 18.46 -2.68 19.65
N ILE A 208 17.23 -2.60 19.18
CA ILE A 208 16.88 -2.47 17.76
C ILE A 208 15.91 -1.32 17.57
N SER A 209 16.07 -0.58 16.47
CA SER A 209 15.12 0.47 16.07
C SER A 209 14.15 -0.06 15.01
N THR A 210 12.85 0.18 15.22
CA THR A 210 11.78 -0.22 14.30
C THR A 210 11.50 0.86 13.26
N LYS A 211 12.55 1.49 12.72
CA LYS A 211 12.40 2.54 11.71
C LYS A 211 11.77 1.96 10.44
N MET A 212 10.55 2.38 10.14
CA MET A 212 9.78 2.01 8.95
C MET A 212 9.09 3.23 8.36
N GLN A 213 8.85 3.22 7.03
CA GLN A 213 8.04 4.23 6.38
C GLN A 213 6.59 4.15 6.89
N ARG A 214 6.01 5.31 7.19
CA ARG A 214 4.61 5.40 7.59
C ARG A 214 3.72 5.10 6.39
N PRO A 215 2.84 4.07 6.47
CA PRO A 215 1.88 3.82 5.40
C PRO A 215 0.80 4.91 5.38
N PRO A 216 0.12 5.11 4.23
CA PRO A 216 -1.06 5.94 4.16
C PRO A 216 -2.19 5.34 5.01
N GLN A 217 -3.02 6.17 5.63
CA GLN A 217 -4.23 5.73 6.31
C GLN A 217 -5.35 5.43 5.30
N TRP A 218 -5.31 6.13 4.15
CA TRP A 218 -6.26 5.97 3.07
C TRP A 218 -5.61 6.27 1.71
N ILE A 219 -6.20 5.72 0.66
CA ILE A 219 -5.95 6.04 -0.75
C ILE A 219 -7.31 6.16 -1.41
N ASN A 220 -7.59 7.32 -2.01
CA ASN A 220 -8.82 7.55 -2.77
C ASN A 220 -8.56 7.35 -4.26
N ALA A 221 -9.41 6.59 -4.93
CA ALA A 221 -9.46 6.53 -6.38
C ALA A 221 -10.41 7.64 -6.85
N ASP A 222 -9.85 8.75 -7.33
CA ASP A 222 -10.58 9.97 -7.66
C ASP A 222 -11.40 9.79 -8.92
N GLN A 223 -10.80 9.17 -9.95
CA GLN A 223 -11.47 8.95 -11.24
C GLN A 223 -10.83 7.85 -12.10
N ALA A 224 -11.66 7.29 -12.99
CA ALA A 224 -11.26 6.50 -14.15
C ALA A 224 -12.04 7.03 -15.36
N THR A 225 -11.49 8.00 -16.05
CA THR A 225 -12.17 8.81 -17.09
C THR A 225 -11.61 8.51 -18.48
N ILE A 226 -12.44 8.57 -19.52
CA ILE A 226 -11.97 8.43 -20.91
C ILE A 226 -11.49 9.79 -21.41
N ASN A 227 -10.20 9.88 -21.73
CA ASN A 227 -9.60 11.10 -22.27
C ASN A 227 -9.92 11.32 -23.77
N SER A 228 -9.44 12.43 -24.34
CA SER A 228 -9.67 12.79 -25.75
C SER A 228 -9.06 11.80 -26.76
N SER A 229 -8.08 10.99 -26.34
CA SER A 229 -7.46 9.95 -27.17
C SER A 229 -8.16 8.60 -27.03
N GLY A 230 -9.23 8.50 -26.24
CA GLY A 230 -9.97 7.28 -26.00
C GLY A 230 -9.34 6.33 -24.98
N ASN A 231 -8.29 6.75 -24.27
CA ASN A 231 -7.62 5.96 -23.25
C ASN A 231 -8.23 6.20 -21.86
N VAL A 232 -8.05 5.25 -20.95
CA VAL A 232 -8.49 5.41 -19.55
C VAL A 232 -7.45 6.20 -18.78
N ALA A 233 -7.79 7.42 -18.36
CA ALA A 233 -6.99 8.25 -17.49
C ALA A 233 -7.43 8.05 -16.03
N LEU A 234 -6.46 7.81 -15.14
CA LEU A 234 -6.65 7.49 -13.73
C LEU A 234 -6.04 8.58 -12.87
N SER A 235 -6.71 8.91 -11.77
CA SER A 235 -6.19 9.74 -10.70
C SER A 235 -6.48 9.11 -9.35
N PHE A 236 -5.49 9.16 -8.46
CA PHE A 236 -5.59 8.73 -7.08
C PHE A 236 -4.98 9.79 -6.18
N THR A 237 -5.65 10.08 -5.08
CA THR A 237 -5.14 10.92 -3.98
C THR A 237 -4.80 10.05 -2.78
N ILE A 238 -3.67 10.34 -2.17
CA ILE A 238 -3.09 9.56 -1.08
C ILE A 238 -3.03 10.42 0.17
N ASP A 239 -3.24 9.82 1.32
CA ASP A 239 -3.03 10.46 2.62
C ASP A 239 -1.69 11.22 2.65
N PRO A 240 -1.70 12.56 2.82
CA PRO A 240 -0.48 13.37 2.81
C PRO A 240 0.51 13.03 3.93
N SER A 241 0.07 12.34 5.00
CA SER A 241 0.93 11.90 6.08
C SER A 241 1.77 10.66 5.74
N SER A 242 1.52 10.03 4.59
CA SER A 242 2.26 8.85 4.11
C SER A 242 3.71 9.18 3.76
N GLU A 243 4.61 8.27 4.15
CA GLU A 243 6.01 8.29 3.72
C GLU A 243 6.28 7.29 2.59
N ILE A 244 5.28 6.45 2.24
CA ILE A 244 5.38 5.51 1.12
C ILE A 244 5.12 6.27 -0.18
N THR A 245 6.02 6.10 -1.14
CA THR A 245 5.95 6.72 -2.47
C THR A 245 5.81 5.72 -3.62
N HIS A 246 5.97 4.43 -3.35
CA HIS A 246 5.91 3.36 -4.36
C HIS A 246 4.59 2.60 -4.27
N PHE A 247 3.95 2.41 -5.42
CA PHE A 247 2.63 1.80 -5.51
C PHE A 247 2.61 0.72 -6.59
N SER A 248 1.66 -0.21 -6.46
CA SER A 248 1.24 -1.13 -7.52
C SER A 248 -0.12 -0.68 -8.04
N LEU A 249 -0.21 -0.40 -9.33
CA LEU A 249 -1.47 -0.14 -10.02
C LEU A 249 -1.94 -1.41 -10.70
N GLU A 250 -3.15 -1.81 -10.38
CA GLU A 250 -3.73 -3.07 -10.87
C GLU A 250 -5.03 -2.81 -11.64
N ARG A 251 -5.24 -3.59 -12.69
CA ARG A 251 -6.46 -3.60 -13.51
C ARG A 251 -7.13 -4.96 -13.50
N LYS A 252 -8.45 -4.94 -13.49
CA LYS A 252 -9.32 -6.09 -13.74
C LYS A 252 -10.30 -5.75 -14.85
N SER A 253 -10.27 -6.46 -15.99
CA SER A 253 -11.07 -6.16 -17.17
C SER A 253 -12.24 -7.13 -17.34
N GLY A 254 -13.44 -6.59 -17.60
CA GLY A 254 -14.65 -7.36 -17.90
C GLY A 254 -14.95 -8.45 -16.86
N SER A 255 -15.05 -9.69 -17.31
CA SER A 255 -15.34 -10.87 -16.47
C SER A 255 -14.10 -11.51 -15.83
N SER A 256 -12.91 -10.90 -15.93
CA SER A 256 -11.71 -11.43 -15.27
C SER A 256 -11.94 -11.65 -13.78
N ALA A 257 -11.42 -12.75 -13.23
CA ALA A 257 -11.61 -13.08 -11.82
C ALA A 257 -10.71 -12.27 -10.88
N SER A 258 -9.53 -11.81 -11.36
CA SER A 258 -8.50 -11.19 -10.53
C SER A 258 -7.95 -9.89 -11.12
N PHE A 259 -7.46 -9.04 -10.22
CA PHE A 259 -6.66 -7.88 -10.58
C PHE A 259 -5.25 -8.32 -11.02
N GLN A 260 -4.73 -7.63 -12.04
CA GLN A 260 -3.38 -7.83 -12.56
C GLN A 260 -2.61 -6.52 -12.47
N GLU A 261 -1.37 -6.56 -12.00
CA GLU A 261 -0.50 -5.39 -11.99
C GLU A 261 -0.20 -4.92 -13.42
N ILE A 262 -0.44 -3.64 -13.68
CA ILE A 262 -0.19 -3.01 -14.98
C ILE A 262 0.92 -1.97 -14.92
N SER A 263 1.25 -1.45 -13.73
CA SER A 263 2.29 -0.45 -13.54
C SER A 263 2.72 -0.36 -12.07
N LYS A 264 3.91 0.21 -11.85
CA LYS A 264 4.43 0.59 -10.52
C LYS A 264 4.68 2.10 -10.47
N PRO A 265 3.64 2.92 -10.35
CA PRO A 265 3.80 4.35 -10.29
C PRO A 265 4.43 4.83 -8.98
N VAL A 266 5.05 6.02 -9.04
CA VAL A 266 5.53 6.76 -7.87
C VAL A 266 4.59 7.95 -7.65
N SER A 267 4.25 8.24 -6.39
CA SER A 267 3.44 9.43 -6.08
C SER A 267 4.24 10.72 -6.16
N VAL A 268 3.57 11.76 -6.64
CA VAL A 268 4.08 13.13 -6.64
C VAL A 268 3.04 14.01 -5.96
N ASN A 269 3.44 14.77 -4.93
CA ASN A 269 2.54 15.62 -4.14
C ASN A 269 1.29 14.88 -3.64
N SER A 270 1.48 13.69 -3.08
CA SER A 270 0.40 12.82 -2.59
C SER A 270 -0.63 12.42 -3.65
N SER A 271 -0.24 12.39 -4.92
CA SER A 271 -1.11 11.99 -6.03
C SER A 271 -0.40 10.99 -6.95
N VAL A 272 -1.19 10.12 -7.57
CA VAL A 272 -0.76 9.26 -8.67
C VAL A 272 -1.68 9.47 -9.86
N HIS A 273 -1.10 9.83 -11.00
CA HIS A 273 -1.78 9.92 -12.28
C HIS A 273 -1.23 8.87 -13.24
N TYR A 274 -2.10 8.21 -13.97
CA TYR A 274 -1.70 7.20 -14.94
C TYR A 274 -2.68 7.16 -16.11
N THR A 275 -2.18 6.90 -17.32
CA THR A 275 -3.03 6.69 -18.50
C THR A 275 -2.83 5.26 -19.00
N ASP A 276 -3.88 4.46 -18.93
CA ASP A 276 -3.88 3.09 -19.45
C ASP A 276 -4.24 3.11 -20.94
N ILE A 277 -3.21 3.01 -21.77
CA ILE A 277 -3.33 3.00 -23.23
C ILE A 277 -3.65 1.60 -23.79
N GLN A 278 -3.60 0.56 -22.93
CA GLN A 278 -3.86 -0.83 -23.33
C GLN A 278 -5.29 -1.26 -22.97
N ALA A 279 -6.03 -0.45 -22.22
CA ALA A 279 -7.39 -0.76 -21.85
C ALA A 279 -8.33 -0.63 -23.05
N ASP A 280 -9.17 -1.65 -23.27
CA ASP A 280 -10.33 -1.51 -24.15
C ASP A 280 -11.39 -0.67 -23.42
N ASN A 281 -11.69 0.52 -23.94
CA ASN A 281 -12.68 1.44 -23.37
C ASN A 281 -14.14 1.04 -23.64
N LYS A 282 -14.35 -0.02 -24.41
CA LYS A 282 -15.68 -0.60 -24.71
C LYS A 282 -16.12 -1.66 -23.72
N ILE A 283 -15.23 -2.05 -22.79
CA ILE A 283 -15.53 -2.93 -21.69
C ILE A 283 -15.28 -2.24 -20.35
N ILE A 284 -15.92 -2.73 -19.31
CA ILE A 284 -15.73 -2.18 -17.96
C ILE A 284 -14.39 -2.68 -17.41
N ASN A 285 -13.50 -1.76 -17.09
CA ASN A 285 -12.24 -2.01 -16.43
C ASN A 285 -12.31 -1.45 -15.01
N PHE A 286 -11.87 -2.23 -14.03
CA PHE A 286 -11.72 -1.81 -12.64
C PHE A 286 -10.26 -1.62 -12.34
N TYR A 287 -9.95 -0.56 -11.58
CA TYR A 287 -8.60 -0.19 -11.18
C TYR A 287 -8.52 -0.02 -9.68
N ARG A 288 -7.38 -0.37 -9.09
CA ARG A 288 -7.04 -0.07 -7.72
C ARG A 288 -5.56 0.22 -7.59
N LEU A 289 -5.21 1.03 -6.58
CA LEU A 289 -3.84 1.39 -6.26
C LEU A 289 -3.48 0.82 -4.89
N SER A 290 -2.37 0.11 -4.79
CA SER A 290 -1.87 -0.49 -3.56
C SER A 290 -0.56 0.18 -3.16
N ALA A 291 -0.47 0.72 -1.93
CA ALA A 291 0.78 1.19 -1.35
C ALA A 291 1.68 -0.01 -0.99
N LEU A 292 2.94 0.02 -1.41
CA LEU A 292 3.90 -1.05 -1.20
C LEU A 292 4.91 -0.68 -0.11
N ASN A 293 5.13 -1.59 0.84
CA ASN A 293 6.23 -1.45 1.80
C ASN A 293 7.59 -1.73 1.12
N SER A 294 8.67 -1.60 1.88
CA SER A 294 10.04 -1.85 1.40
C SER A 294 10.28 -3.28 0.88
N CYS A 295 9.36 -4.20 1.14
CA CYS A 295 9.39 -5.60 0.68
C CYS A 295 8.50 -5.84 -0.54
N ASN A 296 7.97 -4.79 -1.16
CA ASN A 296 7.00 -4.86 -2.25
C ASN A 296 5.67 -5.58 -1.88
N LEU A 297 5.32 -5.60 -0.60
CA LEU A 297 4.04 -6.15 -0.14
C LEU A 297 3.01 -5.03 0.01
N PRO A 298 1.75 -5.24 -0.43
CA PRO A 298 0.69 -4.26 -0.28
C PRO A 298 0.31 -4.08 1.20
N VAL A 299 0.28 -2.82 1.66
CA VAL A 299 -0.09 -2.47 3.04
C VAL A 299 -1.41 -1.72 3.14
N VAL A 300 -1.76 -0.94 2.12
CA VAL A 300 -3.05 -0.25 2.00
C VAL A 300 -3.48 -0.28 0.54
N VAL A 301 -4.77 -0.51 0.30
CA VAL A 301 -5.36 -0.58 -1.04
C VAL A 301 -6.49 0.44 -1.15
N SER A 302 -6.58 1.15 -2.29
CA SER A 302 -7.64 2.12 -2.57
C SER A 302 -9.01 1.44 -2.72
N ASN A 303 -10.08 2.26 -2.67
CA ASN A 303 -11.34 1.89 -3.29
C ASN A 303 -11.12 1.61 -4.80
N PRO A 304 -11.90 0.73 -5.43
CA PRO A 304 -11.82 0.50 -6.87
C PRO A 304 -12.46 1.64 -7.65
N ALA A 305 -11.83 2.09 -8.74
CA ALA A 305 -12.43 2.93 -9.76
C ALA A 305 -12.82 2.10 -10.98
N SER A 306 -13.83 2.52 -11.75
CA SER A 306 -14.17 1.90 -13.04
C SER A 306 -14.45 2.95 -14.10
N ASN A 307 -14.10 2.67 -15.37
CA ASN A 307 -14.57 3.50 -16.46
C ASN A 307 -16.09 3.30 -16.68
N ILE A 308 -16.70 4.29 -17.33
CA ILE A 308 -18.10 4.22 -17.79
C ILE A 308 -18.07 3.84 -19.26
N VAL A 309 -18.85 2.82 -19.62
CA VAL A 309 -19.06 2.37 -21.00
C VAL A 309 -20.46 2.78 -21.43
N LEU A 310 -20.53 3.68 -22.40
CA LEU A 310 -21.80 4.12 -22.99
C LEU A 310 -22.15 3.23 -24.19
N SER A 311 -23.35 2.66 -24.19
CA SER A 311 -23.96 1.95 -25.30
C SER A 311 -25.09 2.77 -25.91
N LEU A 312 -25.22 2.71 -27.22
CA LEU A 312 -26.27 3.38 -28.00
C LEU A 312 -26.99 2.36 -28.87
N GLU A 313 -28.30 2.34 -28.77
CA GLU A 313 -29.18 1.56 -29.65
C GLU A 313 -30.28 2.46 -30.22
N ARG A 314 -30.54 2.33 -31.53
CA ARG A 314 -31.66 3.01 -32.16
C ARG A 314 -32.85 2.06 -32.29
N THR A 315 -34.00 2.45 -31.76
CA THR A 315 -35.24 1.70 -31.85
C THR A 315 -36.36 2.62 -32.36
N GLY A 316 -36.71 2.48 -33.65
CA GLY A 316 -37.71 3.33 -34.30
C GLY A 316 -37.28 4.81 -34.26
N ASP A 317 -38.11 5.67 -33.66
CA ASP A 317 -37.91 7.10 -33.56
C ASP A 317 -37.17 7.52 -32.29
N ASN A 318 -36.51 6.58 -31.60
CA ASN A 318 -35.77 6.84 -30.39
C ASN A 318 -34.30 6.40 -30.47
N ILE A 319 -33.44 7.16 -29.83
CA ILE A 319 -32.07 6.77 -29.48
C ILE A 319 -32.08 6.40 -28.00
N ASN A 320 -31.81 5.13 -27.71
CA ASN A 320 -31.68 4.63 -26.35
C ASN A 320 -30.21 4.61 -25.97
N LEU A 321 -29.85 5.30 -24.89
CA LEU A 321 -28.53 5.34 -24.31
C LEU A 321 -28.55 4.54 -23.02
N SER A 322 -27.55 3.70 -22.80
CA SER A 322 -27.39 2.94 -21.56
C SER A 322 -25.93 2.86 -21.16
N TRP A 323 -25.67 2.84 -19.86
CA TRP A 323 -24.30 2.81 -19.32
C TRP A 323 -24.24 2.04 -18.00
N ASN A 324 -23.04 1.61 -17.60
CA ASN A 324 -22.83 1.06 -16.27
C ASN A 324 -22.75 2.17 -15.22
N GLN A 325 -23.32 1.95 -14.05
CA GLN A 325 -23.10 2.82 -12.92
C GLN A 325 -21.59 2.91 -12.61
N TYR A 326 -21.06 4.12 -12.36
CA TYR A 326 -19.68 4.31 -11.96
C TYR A 326 -19.39 3.58 -10.64
N ARG A 327 -18.33 2.84 -10.57
CA ARG A 327 -17.91 2.12 -9.36
C ARG A 327 -16.43 2.32 -9.08
N LYS A 328 -16.06 2.70 -7.87
CA LYS A 328 -16.86 3.07 -6.71
C LYS A 328 -16.16 4.25 -6.02
N TRP A 329 -16.72 5.42 -6.08
CA TRP A 329 -16.28 6.52 -5.23
C TRP A 329 -16.55 6.22 -3.75
N LEU A 330 -15.80 6.87 -2.87
CA LEU A 330 -16.06 6.83 -1.43
C LEU A 330 -17.26 7.70 -1.05
N GLY A 331 -17.53 8.74 -1.84
CA GLY A 331 -18.75 9.52 -1.80
C GLY A 331 -19.90 8.88 -2.57
N THR A 332 -20.85 9.70 -2.98
CA THR A 332 -22.02 9.32 -3.76
C THR A 332 -21.94 9.94 -5.16
N ILE A 333 -22.61 9.34 -6.15
CA ILE A 333 -22.83 9.99 -7.43
C ILE A 333 -23.85 11.12 -7.21
N SER A 334 -23.54 12.35 -7.68
CA SER A 334 -24.49 13.46 -7.62
C SER A 334 -25.50 13.44 -8.76
N SER A 335 -25.00 13.25 -9.98
CA SER A 335 -25.81 13.17 -11.21
C SER A 335 -24.96 12.61 -12.36
N TYR A 336 -25.62 12.30 -13.45
CA TYR A 336 -25.02 12.08 -14.77
C TYR A 336 -25.40 13.21 -15.71
N LYS A 337 -24.45 13.77 -16.46
CA LYS A 337 -24.69 14.75 -17.51
C LYS A 337 -24.47 14.13 -18.88
N LEU A 338 -25.48 14.23 -19.74
CA LEU A 338 -25.41 13.76 -21.13
C LEU A 338 -24.93 14.88 -22.04
N PHE A 339 -23.92 14.60 -22.83
CA PHE A 339 -23.41 15.48 -23.87
C PHE A 339 -23.60 14.85 -25.24
N ALA A 340 -23.98 15.69 -26.23
CA ALA A 340 -24.07 15.29 -27.63
C ALA A 340 -23.28 16.23 -28.52
N ASN A 341 -22.60 15.66 -29.52
CA ASN A 341 -21.97 16.41 -30.62
C ASN A 341 -22.75 16.14 -31.92
N THR A 342 -23.43 17.17 -32.39
CA THR A 342 -24.23 17.16 -33.64
C THR A 342 -23.47 17.80 -34.81
N GLY A 343 -22.17 18.11 -34.65
CA GLY A 343 -21.31 18.72 -35.67
C GLY A 343 -20.76 20.10 -35.29
N LYS A 344 -21.21 20.69 -34.15
CA LYS A 344 -20.76 22.01 -33.66
C LYS A 344 -19.92 21.91 -32.38
N GLY A 345 -19.57 20.72 -31.95
CA GLY A 345 -18.95 20.42 -30.68
C GLY A 345 -19.93 19.76 -29.71
N TYR A 346 -19.44 19.45 -28.50
CA TYR A 346 -20.26 18.81 -27.48
C TYR A 346 -21.06 19.85 -26.70
N GLU A 347 -22.34 19.62 -26.56
CA GLU A 347 -23.28 20.41 -25.77
C GLU A 347 -23.99 19.51 -24.75
N GLU A 348 -24.25 20.01 -23.54
CA GLU A 348 -25.05 19.34 -22.53
C GLU A 348 -26.50 19.26 -23.00
N LYS A 349 -27.08 18.05 -23.00
CA LYS A 349 -28.46 17.79 -23.44
C LYS A 349 -29.40 17.43 -22.30
N ALA A 350 -28.87 16.83 -21.22
CA ALA A 350 -29.67 16.47 -20.06
C ALA A 350 -28.79 16.28 -18.81
N GLU A 351 -29.38 16.56 -17.66
CA GLU A 351 -28.93 16.11 -16.37
C GLU A 351 -29.85 14.97 -15.90
N ILE A 352 -29.25 13.86 -15.46
CA ILE A 352 -29.93 12.59 -15.21
C ILE A 352 -29.63 12.18 -13.76
N ALA A 353 -30.64 11.66 -13.06
CA ALA A 353 -30.51 11.27 -11.67
C ALA A 353 -29.46 10.18 -11.47
N GLU A 354 -28.84 10.16 -10.30
CA GLU A 354 -27.76 9.24 -9.90
C GLU A 354 -28.16 7.74 -9.95
N THR A 355 -29.47 7.46 -9.85
CA THR A 355 -30.03 6.09 -9.92
C THR A 355 -30.19 5.56 -11.33
N ASP A 356 -30.29 6.45 -12.31
CA ASP A 356 -30.63 6.12 -13.67
C ASP A 356 -29.38 5.84 -14.49
N THR A 357 -29.42 4.76 -15.24
CA THR A 357 -28.35 4.31 -16.14
C THR A 357 -28.85 4.11 -17.56
N VAL A 358 -30.02 4.65 -17.86
CA VAL A 358 -30.63 4.65 -19.20
C VAL A 358 -31.25 6.00 -19.48
N TYR A 359 -31.17 6.44 -20.72
CA TYR A 359 -31.80 7.68 -21.18
C TYR A 359 -32.28 7.52 -22.60
N GLN A 360 -33.46 8.06 -22.90
CA GLN A 360 -34.05 8.02 -24.21
C GLN A 360 -34.21 9.43 -24.77
N ILE A 361 -33.75 9.64 -25.99
CA ILE A 361 -33.92 10.90 -26.71
C ILE A 361 -34.61 10.66 -28.04
N GLY A 362 -35.57 11.54 -28.39
CA GLY A 362 -36.26 11.44 -29.66
C GLY A 362 -35.31 11.66 -30.84
N TYR A 363 -35.33 10.71 -31.78
CA TYR A 363 -34.46 10.76 -32.97
C TYR A 363 -34.62 12.07 -33.75
N GLN A 364 -35.87 12.47 -34.02
CA GLN A 364 -36.15 13.71 -34.74
C GLN A 364 -35.65 14.97 -34.03
N GLN A 365 -35.73 14.99 -32.69
CA GLN A 365 -35.26 16.10 -31.91
C GLN A 365 -33.76 16.36 -32.10
N ILE A 366 -32.98 15.29 -32.11
CA ILE A 366 -31.53 15.38 -32.31
C ILE A 366 -31.20 15.66 -33.79
N MET A 367 -31.94 15.08 -34.74
CA MET A 367 -31.63 15.15 -36.16
C MET A 367 -31.78 16.55 -36.76
N PHE A 368 -32.67 17.39 -36.22
CA PHE A 368 -32.79 18.80 -36.62
C PHE A 368 -31.57 19.67 -36.26
N GLU A 369 -30.80 19.24 -35.28
CA GLU A 369 -29.56 19.93 -34.85
C GLU A 369 -28.33 19.45 -35.65
N VAL A 370 -28.43 18.34 -36.37
CA VAL A 370 -27.28 17.67 -36.99
C VAL A 370 -26.78 18.43 -38.21
N THR A 371 -25.50 18.79 -38.16
CA THR A 371 -24.75 19.43 -39.25
C THR A 371 -23.55 18.60 -39.72
N SER A 372 -23.43 17.34 -39.27
CA SER A 372 -22.36 16.39 -39.60
C SER A 372 -22.94 15.03 -40.05
N ASP A 373 -22.07 14.16 -40.55
CA ASP A 373 -22.43 12.80 -40.93
C ASP A 373 -22.49 11.83 -39.75
N ARG A 374 -22.21 12.34 -38.52
CA ARG A 374 -22.09 11.54 -37.32
C ARG A 374 -22.58 12.31 -36.07
N VAL A 375 -23.34 11.66 -35.24
CA VAL A 375 -23.76 12.15 -33.95
C VAL A 375 -23.14 11.28 -32.86
N CYS A 376 -22.42 11.90 -31.95
CA CYS A 376 -21.72 11.19 -30.86
C CYS A 376 -22.21 11.68 -29.51
N PHE A 377 -22.24 10.75 -28.54
CA PHE A 377 -22.67 11.00 -27.17
C PHE A 377 -21.62 10.54 -26.20
N TYR A 378 -21.53 11.20 -25.05
CA TYR A 378 -20.88 10.72 -23.85
C TYR A 378 -21.61 11.16 -22.59
N ILE A 379 -21.32 10.47 -21.48
CA ILE A 379 -21.85 10.79 -20.14
C ILE A 379 -20.69 11.26 -19.25
N VAL A 380 -20.96 12.19 -18.36
CA VAL A 380 -20.09 12.58 -17.25
C VAL A 380 -20.80 12.28 -15.95
N ALA A 381 -20.19 11.44 -15.10
CA ALA A 381 -20.60 11.26 -13.71
C ALA A 381 -19.79 12.19 -12.82
N SER A 382 -20.40 12.77 -11.79
CA SER A 382 -19.76 13.62 -10.80
C SER A 382 -19.95 13.06 -9.39
N GLU A 383 -18.90 13.10 -8.56
CA GLU A 383 -18.93 12.67 -7.17
C GLU A 383 -19.39 13.81 -6.25
N ASN A 384 -20.10 13.45 -5.18
CA ASN A 384 -20.47 14.32 -4.08
C ASN A 384 -20.17 13.62 -2.74
N SER A 385 -19.98 14.43 -1.69
CA SER A 385 -19.86 13.96 -0.29
C SER A 385 -18.71 12.97 -0.06
N ASN A 386 -17.56 13.17 -0.73
CA ASN A 386 -16.34 12.41 -0.47
C ASN A 386 -15.80 12.73 0.93
N PRO A 387 -15.43 11.73 1.76
CA PRO A 387 -14.97 11.95 3.14
C PRO A 387 -13.63 12.71 3.24
N TYR A 388 -12.89 12.84 2.13
CA TYR A 388 -11.62 13.57 2.05
C TYR A 388 -11.72 14.88 1.27
N GLU A 389 -12.95 15.38 1.04
CA GLU A 389 -13.23 16.62 0.30
C GLU A 389 -12.70 16.61 -1.16
N ILE A 390 -12.61 15.44 -1.75
CA ILE A 390 -12.18 15.24 -3.14
C ILE A 390 -13.42 15.20 -4.02
N SER A 391 -13.37 15.92 -5.17
CA SER A 391 -14.42 15.92 -6.19
C SER A 391 -13.95 15.07 -7.38
N GLY A 392 -14.56 13.91 -7.60
CA GLY A 392 -14.29 13.06 -8.74
C GLY A 392 -15.22 13.35 -9.91
N GLU A 393 -14.69 13.34 -11.14
CA GLU A 393 -15.48 13.34 -12.37
C GLU A 393 -15.00 12.24 -13.31
N SER A 394 -15.93 11.55 -13.96
CA SER A 394 -15.59 10.48 -14.89
C SER A 394 -16.43 10.59 -16.18
N LYS A 395 -15.74 10.82 -17.29
CA LYS A 395 -16.33 10.78 -18.65
C LYS A 395 -16.36 9.35 -19.17
N SER A 396 -17.46 8.95 -19.79
CA SER A 396 -17.64 7.65 -20.45
C SER A 396 -16.87 7.53 -21.75
N SER A 397 -16.86 6.30 -22.32
CA SER A 397 -16.59 6.11 -23.74
C SER A 397 -17.61 6.85 -24.59
N GLU A 398 -17.20 7.22 -25.80
CA GLU A 398 -18.11 7.77 -26.80
C GLU A 398 -18.86 6.67 -27.53
N SER A 399 -20.16 6.91 -27.76
CA SER A 399 -20.99 6.08 -28.63
C SER A 399 -21.65 6.94 -29.70
N CYS A 400 -21.55 6.53 -30.94
CA CYS A 400 -21.95 7.33 -32.07
C CYS A 400 -22.90 6.58 -33.00
N THR A 401 -23.76 7.35 -33.70
CA THR A 401 -24.63 6.85 -34.75
C THR A 401 -24.56 7.77 -35.96
N ASN A 402 -24.82 7.22 -37.14
CA ASN A 402 -24.93 8.01 -38.36
C ASN A 402 -26.40 8.41 -38.58
N PRO A 403 -26.64 9.70 -38.90
CA PRO A 403 -27.98 10.13 -39.25
C PRO A 403 -28.54 9.40 -40.47
N THR A 404 -29.80 9.00 -40.43
CA THR A 404 -30.50 8.53 -41.60
C THR A 404 -31.16 9.70 -42.30
N GLU A 405 -30.63 10.09 -43.46
CA GLU A 405 -31.12 11.21 -44.26
C GLU A 405 -32.36 10.79 -45.05
N VAL A 406 -33.55 11.13 -44.55
CA VAL A 406 -34.82 10.85 -45.18
C VAL A 406 -35.38 12.12 -45.85
N ILE A 407 -35.78 12.00 -47.08
CA ILE A 407 -36.41 13.07 -47.87
C ILE A 407 -37.74 12.52 -48.36
N THR A 408 -38.85 13.05 -47.87
CA THR A 408 -40.22 12.74 -48.29
C THR A 408 -40.80 13.97 -48.97
N VAL A 409 -41.21 13.79 -50.21
CA VAL A 409 -41.88 14.86 -50.97
C VAL A 409 -43.33 14.43 -51.20
N PRO A 410 -44.32 15.17 -50.65
CA PRO A 410 -45.73 14.91 -50.93
C PRO A 410 -46.02 14.98 -52.44
N ASN A 411 -46.89 14.16 -52.94
CA ASN A 411 -47.29 14.14 -54.35
C ASN A 411 -48.65 14.82 -54.60
N VAL A 412 -49.35 15.26 -53.54
CA VAL A 412 -50.63 15.93 -53.59
C VAL A 412 -50.76 16.90 -52.40
N PHE A 413 -51.38 18.03 -52.58
CA PHE A 413 -51.81 18.91 -51.49
C PHE A 413 -53.15 19.62 -51.90
N THR A 414 -53.88 20.14 -50.89
CA THR A 414 -55.22 20.62 -51.03
C THR A 414 -55.35 22.00 -50.40
N PRO A 415 -54.94 23.12 -51.08
CA PRO A 415 -54.99 24.46 -50.55
C PRO A 415 -56.43 25.02 -50.56
N ASN A 416 -57.25 24.60 -49.60
CA ASN A 416 -58.67 24.95 -49.45
C ASN A 416 -59.00 25.63 -48.13
N ASN A 417 -57.97 25.95 -47.31
CA ASN A 417 -58.02 26.60 -45.99
C ASN A 417 -58.81 25.80 -44.93
N ASP A 418 -58.82 24.49 -45.03
CA ASP A 418 -59.38 23.59 -43.99
C ASP A 418 -58.39 23.17 -42.90
N LEU A 419 -57.19 23.75 -42.93
CA LEU A 419 -56.04 23.47 -42.06
C LEU A 419 -55.43 22.05 -42.22
N LYS A 420 -55.71 21.37 -43.34
CA LYS A 420 -55.19 20.04 -43.68
C LYS A 420 -54.60 20.06 -45.08
N ASN A 421 -53.28 19.81 -45.16
CA ASN A 421 -52.55 19.79 -46.44
C ASN A 421 -52.72 21.09 -47.31
N ASP A 422 -52.93 22.23 -46.67
CA ASP A 422 -53.06 23.51 -47.34
C ASP A 422 -51.73 24.05 -47.88
N LEU A 423 -50.62 23.56 -47.28
CA LEU A 423 -49.29 23.99 -47.59
C LEU A 423 -48.42 22.84 -48.09
N PHE A 424 -47.53 23.10 -49.03
CA PHE A 424 -46.64 22.14 -49.62
C PHE A 424 -45.21 22.47 -49.32
N ARG A 425 -44.49 21.49 -48.80
CA ARG A 425 -43.03 21.47 -48.76
C ARG A 425 -42.48 20.02 -48.72
N PRO A 426 -41.25 19.79 -49.21
CA PRO A 426 -40.53 18.55 -48.87
C PRO A 426 -40.27 18.44 -47.36
N VAL A 427 -40.51 17.23 -46.81
CA VAL A 427 -40.22 16.96 -45.41
C VAL A 427 -38.85 16.31 -45.33
N LEU A 428 -37.94 16.93 -44.59
CA LEU A 428 -36.58 16.44 -44.38
C LEU A 428 -36.41 15.99 -42.92
N SER A 429 -35.66 14.91 -42.68
CA SER A 429 -35.29 14.46 -41.34
C SER A 429 -34.00 15.13 -40.86
N PHE A 430 -33.49 16.13 -41.54
CA PHE A 430 -32.21 16.81 -41.24
C PHE A 430 -32.22 18.26 -41.75
N THR A 431 -31.31 19.09 -41.25
CA THR A 431 -31.08 20.46 -41.77
C THR A 431 -30.09 20.40 -42.93
N PRO A 432 -30.47 20.75 -44.18
CA PRO A 432 -29.57 20.73 -45.32
C PRO A 432 -28.53 21.86 -45.25
N LEU A 433 -27.31 21.61 -45.77
CA LEU A 433 -26.24 22.62 -45.89
C LEU A 433 -26.53 23.58 -47.03
N ASP A 434 -27.25 23.15 -48.05
CA ASP A 434 -27.73 23.94 -49.18
C ASP A 434 -29.09 23.39 -49.63
N TYR A 435 -30.00 24.23 -50.02
CA TYR A 435 -31.37 23.84 -50.42
C TYR A 435 -31.87 24.73 -51.53
N HIS A 436 -32.48 24.10 -52.54
CA HIS A 436 -33.14 24.84 -53.62
C HIS A 436 -34.33 24.00 -54.13
N LEU A 437 -35.54 24.53 -53.95
CA LEU A 437 -36.77 23.99 -54.43
C LEU A 437 -37.37 24.90 -55.51
N ILE A 438 -37.71 24.36 -56.65
CA ILE A 438 -38.44 25.04 -57.72
C ILE A 438 -39.69 24.21 -58.04
N ILE A 439 -40.84 24.88 -58.13
CA ILE A 439 -42.11 24.30 -58.63
C ILE A 439 -42.50 25.04 -59.89
N THR A 440 -42.84 24.29 -60.95
CA THR A 440 -43.26 24.83 -62.24
C THR A 440 -44.58 24.24 -62.66
N ASP A 441 -45.27 24.91 -63.59
CA ASP A 441 -46.34 24.30 -64.35
C ASP A 441 -45.78 23.34 -65.41
N THR A 442 -46.66 22.68 -66.19
CA THR A 442 -46.31 21.78 -67.29
C THR A 442 -45.67 22.48 -68.49
N HIS A 443 -45.68 23.81 -68.55
CA HIS A 443 -45.06 24.66 -69.57
C HIS A 443 -43.75 25.29 -69.08
N SER A 444 -43.21 24.85 -67.94
CA SER A 444 -41.95 25.36 -67.31
C SER A 444 -42.02 26.77 -66.76
N LYS A 445 -43.23 27.37 -66.56
CA LYS A 445 -43.38 28.64 -65.84
C LYS A 445 -43.13 28.35 -64.34
N VAL A 446 -42.26 29.11 -63.72
CA VAL A 446 -41.98 29.02 -62.26
C VAL A 446 -43.18 29.53 -61.48
N LEU A 447 -43.73 28.67 -60.61
CA LEU A 447 -44.85 28.93 -59.73
C LEU A 447 -44.35 29.31 -58.31
N PHE A 448 -43.30 28.61 -57.84
CA PHE A 448 -42.67 28.86 -56.54
C PHE A 448 -41.18 28.50 -56.60
N GLU A 449 -40.36 29.31 -55.95
CA GLU A 449 -38.93 29.08 -55.81
C GLU A 449 -38.46 29.51 -54.42
N THR A 450 -37.71 28.67 -53.77
CA THR A 450 -37.13 29.00 -52.44
C THR A 450 -35.80 28.31 -52.22
N ARG A 451 -34.97 28.94 -51.41
CA ARG A 451 -33.73 28.39 -50.81
C ARG A 451 -33.86 28.12 -49.30
N ASP A 452 -35.00 28.47 -48.71
CA ASP A 452 -35.33 28.14 -47.34
C ASP A 452 -36.10 26.81 -47.32
N PHE A 453 -35.52 25.80 -46.65
CA PHE A 453 -36.11 24.46 -46.54
C PHE A 453 -37.35 24.43 -45.64
N MET A 454 -37.57 25.48 -44.85
CA MET A 454 -38.79 25.64 -44.04
C MET A 454 -39.91 26.41 -44.77
N ALA A 455 -39.60 27.02 -45.89
CA ALA A 455 -40.61 27.76 -46.66
C ALA A 455 -41.65 26.79 -47.29
N GLU A 456 -42.90 27.15 -47.20
CA GLU A 456 -44.04 26.37 -47.65
C GLU A 456 -44.76 27.14 -48.79
N TRP A 457 -45.25 26.42 -49.78
CA TRP A 457 -46.03 26.95 -50.87
C TRP A 457 -47.51 26.74 -50.60
N ASP A 458 -48.31 27.79 -50.65
CA ASP A 458 -49.78 27.84 -50.45
C ASP A 458 -50.57 27.63 -51.74
N GLY A 459 -49.93 27.29 -52.84
CA GLY A 459 -50.60 27.10 -54.14
C GLY A 459 -50.99 28.42 -54.83
N THR A 460 -50.42 29.59 -54.43
CA THR A 460 -50.65 30.86 -55.04
C THR A 460 -49.40 31.39 -55.79
N ILE A 461 -49.66 32.25 -56.84
CA ILE A 461 -48.62 33.06 -57.47
C ILE A 461 -49.06 34.51 -57.38
N ASN A 462 -48.25 35.37 -56.78
CA ASN A 462 -48.59 36.79 -56.61
C ASN A 462 -49.96 37.03 -55.98
N GLY A 463 -50.39 36.11 -55.07
CA GLY A 463 -51.70 36.17 -54.40
C GLY A 463 -52.89 35.66 -55.22
N TYR A 464 -52.65 35.14 -56.42
CA TYR A 464 -53.68 34.50 -57.23
C TYR A 464 -53.49 33.00 -57.18
N HIS A 465 -54.58 32.30 -57.00
CA HIS A 465 -54.59 30.84 -57.01
C HIS A 465 -54.28 30.26 -58.38
N GLU A 466 -53.29 29.37 -58.48
CA GLU A 466 -53.10 28.58 -59.70
C GLU A 466 -54.28 27.60 -59.90
N PRO A 467 -54.62 27.26 -61.16
CA PRO A 467 -55.64 26.30 -61.44
C PRO A 467 -55.29 24.92 -60.83
N GLN A 468 -56.32 24.16 -60.51
CA GLN A 468 -56.23 22.75 -60.18
C GLN A 468 -55.49 22.01 -61.26
N GLY A 469 -54.51 21.14 -60.93
CA GLY A 469 -53.72 20.44 -61.90
C GLY A 469 -52.43 19.84 -61.39
N VAL A 470 -51.63 19.36 -62.37
CA VAL A 470 -50.29 18.79 -62.04
C VAL A 470 -49.23 19.83 -62.26
N CYS A 471 -48.41 19.98 -61.26
CA CYS A 471 -47.16 20.77 -61.25
C CYS A 471 -45.96 19.87 -61.25
N LEU A 472 -44.82 20.38 -61.68
CA LEU A 472 -43.55 19.69 -61.64
C LEU A 472 -42.71 20.36 -60.54
N TRP A 473 -42.05 19.54 -59.69
CA TRP A 473 -41.09 20.08 -58.72
C TRP A 473 -39.69 19.57 -59.01
N TYR A 474 -38.71 20.43 -58.70
CA TYR A 474 -37.30 20.15 -58.79
C TYR A 474 -36.65 20.53 -57.45
N LEU A 475 -36.05 19.56 -56.76
CA LEU A 475 -35.38 19.71 -55.50
C LEU A 475 -33.91 19.45 -55.65
N LYS A 476 -33.06 20.39 -55.23
CA LYS A 476 -31.61 20.22 -55.11
C LYS A 476 -31.19 20.60 -53.72
N LEU A 477 -30.44 19.73 -53.05
CA LEU A 477 -29.95 19.98 -51.73
C LEU A 477 -28.61 19.32 -51.48
N THR A 478 -27.90 19.79 -50.43
CA THR A 478 -26.70 19.17 -49.90
C THR A 478 -27.01 18.70 -48.48
N THR A 479 -26.81 17.44 -48.18
CA THR A 479 -27.07 16.86 -46.86
C THR A 479 -25.97 17.23 -45.87
N PRO A 480 -26.16 17.07 -44.55
CA PRO A 480 -25.13 17.29 -43.55
C PRO A 480 -23.84 16.48 -43.77
N SER A 481 -23.95 15.30 -44.38
CA SER A 481 -22.81 14.46 -44.82
C SER A 481 -22.08 15.00 -46.05
N GLY A 482 -22.53 16.13 -46.64
CA GLY A 482 -21.95 16.74 -47.84
C GLY A 482 -22.44 16.08 -49.16
N ARG A 483 -23.36 15.12 -49.10
CA ARG A 483 -23.93 14.45 -50.30
C ARG A 483 -24.88 15.40 -51.01
N LYS A 484 -24.64 15.62 -52.30
CA LYS A 484 -25.51 16.40 -53.18
C LYS A 484 -26.63 15.50 -53.74
N ILE A 485 -27.87 15.96 -53.55
CA ILE A 485 -29.07 15.23 -54.02
C ILE A 485 -29.83 16.16 -54.98
N SER A 486 -30.24 15.59 -56.11
CA SER A 486 -31.19 16.22 -57.04
C SER A 486 -32.34 15.23 -57.28
N ARG A 487 -33.56 15.70 -57.07
CA ARG A 487 -34.79 14.92 -57.32
C ARG A 487 -35.80 15.78 -58.08
N THR A 488 -36.59 15.13 -58.87
CA THR A 488 -37.75 15.73 -59.60
C THR A 488 -38.95 14.85 -59.41
N GLY A 489 -40.11 15.44 -59.54
CA GLY A 489 -41.37 14.69 -59.48
C GLY A 489 -42.56 15.56 -59.82
N THR A 490 -43.75 14.96 -59.68
CA THR A 490 -45.04 15.62 -59.91
C THR A 490 -45.71 15.97 -58.56
N LEU A 491 -46.43 17.07 -58.53
CA LEU A 491 -47.28 17.48 -57.45
C LEU A 491 -48.67 17.81 -57.99
N THR A 492 -49.69 17.19 -57.44
CA THR A 492 -51.09 17.43 -57.84
C THR A 492 -51.69 18.46 -56.86
N VAL A 493 -52.17 19.57 -57.39
CA VAL A 493 -52.93 20.55 -56.62
C VAL A 493 -54.42 20.22 -56.82
N LEU A 494 -55.08 19.85 -55.73
CA LEU A 494 -56.51 19.56 -55.69
C LEU A 494 -57.24 20.69 -54.91
N ARG A 495 -58.30 21.24 -55.53
CA ARG A 495 -59.17 22.23 -54.85
C ARG A 495 -60.55 21.65 -54.86
N ASN A 496 -61.03 21.12 -53.74
CA ASN A 496 -62.43 20.77 -53.61
C ASN A 496 -63.22 22.06 -53.38
N HIS A 497 -64.25 22.26 -54.17
CA HIS A 497 -65.26 23.34 -54.04
C HIS A 497 -66.12 23.09 -52.82
#